data_76f0d4187c4291ed1510dea469985e95
#
_entry.id   76f0d4187c4291ed1510dea469985e95
#
_cell.length_a   1.000
_cell.length_b   1.000
_cell.length_c   1.000
_cell.angle_alpha   90.00
_cell.angle_beta   90.00
_cell.angle_gamma   90.00
#
_symmetry.space_group_name_H-M   'P 1'
#
loop_
_entity.id
_entity.type
_entity.pdbx_description
1 polymer ?
#
loop_
_entity_poly.entity_id
_entity_poly.type
_entity_poly.pdbx_seq_one_letter_code
_entity_poly.pdbx_strand_id
1 'polypeptide(L)'
;MNNISKNENMNNNTYNEKYVMSGDNFQTENYHYNRQQRRRRERNEKRERARSERIKKYKSAVIGLTVAVSILAATTLGLGVAYGITQSQANAYGTQLENVYQKNYYELVDNVNNTDNDMSKLLNASSSSYQKKLLMEIANSSKNMQNNISYLPVNGENVLESVRFVNQLSGYTATLEDKVSKGESLTADELATLSELHDTLISMKQNLNRMSMNMRNGYSILDASNQMNGELNNFSIDFSQIKSNETDYPTMIYDGPFSDSVVNQKITGLSGSTISKDDAVKEIDEVFKNISNISYEGETNGRFETYNYKIKTTDEQNLYIQVTKTGGHILTVSGQNESDMKNIDMATGEKVALEFANRNGVKNAEVVWSEELDNQAYFNIATVKDGVIIYPELVKVKVDMEHGNVIGYDAITYWTNLDANRDIKKAGNITVKIPDGFTVKSKRLCLAPLEYNREVLCYEYQCEKEGITYYFYFNAQTGVEENILKVVQTADSSKLM
;
A
#
# COMPACT_ATOMS: atom_id res chain seq x y z
N MET A 1 0.27 46.38 24.87
CA MET A 1 0.26 46.45 26.35
C MET A 1 0.80 45.13 26.86
N ASN A 2 2.07 45.20 27.28
CA ASN A 2 2.66 44.75 28.56
C ASN A 2 2.56 43.24 28.85
N ASN A 3 3.58 42.52 29.25
CA ASN A 3 4.93 42.71 29.83
C ASN A 3 5.69 41.37 29.69
N ILE A 4 6.91 41.28 29.24
CA ILE A 4 8.23 41.41 29.85
C ILE A 4 8.39 40.73 31.23
N SER A 5 9.31 39.76 31.29
CA SER A 5 10.37 39.63 32.30
C SER A 5 11.35 38.56 31.81
N LYS A 6 12.47 38.90 31.55
CA LYS A 6 13.86 38.96 32.03
C LYS A 6 14.04 38.35 33.43
N ASN A 7 15.02 37.44 33.49
CA ASN A 7 16.04 37.31 34.54
C ASN A 7 17.11 36.37 34.02
N GLU A 8 18.28 36.82 33.72
CA GLU A 8 19.43 37.24 34.53
C GLU A 8 20.34 36.09 34.94
N ASN A 9 21.54 36.28 34.46
CA ASN A 9 22.80 35.65 34.83
C ASN A 9 23.06 35.59 36.33
N MET A 10 23.73 34.52 36.77
CA MET A 10 24.71 34.65 37.85
C MET A 10 25.95 33.80 37.57
N ASN A 11 27.01 34.52 37.35
CA ASN A 11 28.40 34.13 37.57
C ASN A 11 28.60 33.64 39.01
N ASN A 12 29.38 32.61 39.19
CA ASN A 12 30.26 32.55 40.33
C ASN A 12 31.59 31.88 39.95
N ASN A 13 32.56 32.77 39.99
CA ASN A 13 34.00 32.54 40.02
C ASN A 13 34.41 32.19 41.47
N THR A 14 35.61 31.62 41.56
CA THR A 14 36.50 31.45 42.71
C THR A 14 36.41 30.10 43.45
N TYR A 15 37.40 29.28 43.39
CA TYR A 15 38.64 29.33 44.20
C TYR A 15 39.74 28.40 43.60
N ASN A 16 40.92 28.97 43.40
CA ASN A 16 42.19 28.28 43.27
C ASN A 16 42.65 27.85 44.67
N GLU A 17 42.98 26.59 44.85
CA GLU A 17 43.93 26.17 45.82
C GLU A 17 44.88 25.11 45.22
N LYS A 18 46.14 25.48 45.17
CA LYS A 18 47.25 24.64 44.85
C LYS A 18 47.47 23.62 45.98
N TYR A 19 47.41 22.33 45.63
CA TYR A 19 48.14 21.31 46.37
C TYR A 19 49.05 20.58 45.40
N VAL A 20 50.35 20.66 45.68
CA VAL A 20 51.37 19.86 45.08
C VAL A 20 51.35 18.49 45.76
N MET A 21 51.08 17.44 45.00
CA MET A 21 51.30 16.05 45.45
C MET A 21 52.12 15.30 44.44
N SER A 22 52.99 14.41 44.92
CA SER A 22 54.06 13.71 44.27
C SER A 22 53.60 12.75 43.18
N GLY A 23 54.48 12.48 42.25
CA GLY A 23 54.31 11.96 40.88
C GLY A 23 53.72 10.55 40.67
N ASP A 24 53.34 9.76 41.68
CA ASP A 24 52.87 8.38 41.44
C ASP A 24 51.35 8.18 41.55
N ASN A 25 50.66 9.16 42.09
CA ASN A 25 49.14 9.10 42.17
C ASN A 25 48.46 9.75 40.96
N PHE A 26 49.15 10.50 40.12
CA PHE A 26 48.55 11.27 39.02
C PHE A 26 48.13 10.38 37.84
N GLN A 27 48.77 9.26 37.60
CA GLN A 27 48.42 8.37 36.49
C GLN A 27 47.19 7.50 36.82
N THR A 28 47.00 7.07 38.02
CA THR A 28 45.84 6.24 38.42
C THR A 28 44.57 7.07 38.55
N GLU A 29 44.62 8.30 39.05
CA GLU A 29 43.47 9.17 39.12
C GLU A 29 43.00 9.65 37.72
N ASN A 30 43.92 9.97 36.81
CA ASN A 30 43.59 10.29 35.44
C ASN A 30 42.97 9.09 34.68
N TYR A 31 43.42 7.86 34.99
CA TYR A 31 42.82 6.67 34.37
C TYR A 31 41.38 6.41 34.87
N HIS A 32 41.16 6.62 36.16
CA HIS A 32 39.81 6.50 36.77
C HIS A 32 38.90 7.64 36.36
N TYR A 33 39.38 8.87 36.23
CA TYR A 33 38.62 10.03 35.76
C TYR A 33 38.22 9.87 34.29
N ASN A 34 39.16 9.48 33.43
CA ASN A 34 38.88 9.22 32.02
C ASN A 34 37.91 8.04 31.80
N ARG A 35 38.01 6.98 32.63
CA ARG A 35 37.11 5.85 32.61
C ARG A 35 35.68 6.24 33.07
N GLN A 36 35.56 7.12 34.06
CA GLN A 36 34.28 7.65 34.51
C GLN A 36 33.66 8.60 33.45
N GLN A 37 34.46 9.46 32.83
CA GLN A 37 34.01 10.33 31.74
C GLN A 37 33.53 9.52 30.53
N ARG A 38 34.24 8.45 30.16
CA ARG A 38 33.85 7.54 29.09
C ARG A 38 32.53 6.83 29.41
N ARG A 39 32.39 6.31 30.62
CA ARG A 39 31.13 5.70 31.07
C ARG A 39 29.95 6.69 31.16
N ARG A 40 30.20 7.95 31.50
CA ARG A 40 29.19 9.02 31.46
C ARG A 40 28.79 9.37 30.02
N ARG A 41 29.72 9.46 29.08
CA ARG A 41 29.44 9.66 27.65
C ARG A 41 28.63 8.50 27.09
N GLU A 42 29.03 7.26 27.31
CA GLU A 42 28.31 6.08 26.85
C GLU A 42 26.88 5.97 27.46
N ARG A 43 26.71 6.37 28.73
CA ARG A 43 25.36 6.45 29.34
C ARG A 43 24.52 7.56 28.77
N ASN A 44 25.11 8.70 28.47
CA ASN A 44 24.39 9.81 27.85
C ASN A 44 23.99 9.49 26.41
N GLU A 45 24.89 8.90 25.62
CA GLU A 45 24.59 8.44 24.26
C GLU A 45 23.48 7.39 24.25
N LYS A 46 23.50 6.40 25.16
CA LYS A 46 22.41 5.44 25.32
C LYS A 46 21.09 6.09 25.73
N ARG A 47 21.13 7.10 26.60
CA ARG A 47 19.93 7.86 26.98
C ARG A 47 19.40 8.71 25.83
N GLU A 48 20.27 9.31 25.03
CA GLU A 48 19.88 10.09 23.86
C GLU A 48 19.31 9.20 22.76
N ARG A 49 19.90 8.03 22.49
CA ARG A 49 19.35 7.03 21.55
C ARG A 49 17.96 6.54 22.01
N ALA A 50 17.82 6.15 23.27
CA ALA A 50 16.55 5.71 23.83
C ALA A 50 15.49 6.84 23.84
N ARG A 51 15.91 8.10 24.03
CA ARG A 51 15.03 9.28 23.95
C ARG A 51 14.62 9.54 22.48
N SER A 52 15.55 9.41 21.54
CA SER A 52 15.27 9.55 20.11
C SER A 52 14.31 8.47 19.61
N GLU A 53 14.50 7.20 19.99
CA GLU A 53 13.58 6.12 19.65
C GLU A 53 12.19 6.29 20.28
N ARG A 54 12.11 6.75 21.55
CA ARG A 54 10.83 7.10 22.17
C ARG A 54 10.16 8.26 21.42
N ILE A 55 10.91 9.29 21.03
CA ILE A 55 10.38 10.42 20.27
C ILE A 55 9.89 9.97 18.89
N LYS A 56 10.60 9.04 18.20
CA LYS A 56 10.15 8.46 16.94
C LYS A 56 8.83 7.68 17.12
N LYS A 57 8.75 6.80 18.14
CA LYS A 57 7.51 6.09 18.48
C LYS A 57 6.35 7.01 18.86
N TYR A 58 6.63 8.06 19.63
CA TYR A 58 5.60 9.05 19.97
C TYR A 58 5.17 9.88 18.74
N LYS A 59 6.10 10.25 17.86
CA LYS A 59 5.74 10.97 16.62
C LYS A 59 4.84 10.14 15.71
N SER A 60 5.13 8.86 15.48
CA SER A 60 4.26 8.00 14.68
C SER A 60 2.88 7.75 15.32
N ALA A 61 2.83 7.59 16.64
CA ALA A 61 1.56 7.46 17.38
C ALA A 61 0.73 8.77 17.35
N VAL A 62 1.39 9.92 17.48
CA VAL A 62 0.73 11.24 17.38
C VAL A 62 0.23 11.50 15.97
N ILE A 63 1.00 11.10 14.92
CA ILE A 63 0.56 11.22 13.53
C ILE A 63 -0.66 10.34 13.28
N GLY A 64 -0.67 9.08 13.72
CA GLY A 64 -1.83 8.20 13.63
C GLY A 64 -3.06 8.73 14.36
N LEU A 65 -2.87 9.27 15.56
CA LEU A 65 -3.95 9.89 16.34
C LEU A 65 -4.47 11.18 15.69
N THR A 66 -3.58 11.96 15.08
CA THR A 66 -3.97 13.21 14.38
C THR A 66 -4.76 12.89 13.10
N VAL A 67 -4.40 11.83 12.39
CA VAL A 67 -5.14 11.34 11.20
C VAL A 67 -6.52 10.83 11.62
N ALA A 68 -6.62 10.00 12.66
CA ALA A 68 -7.90 9.51 13.17
C ALA A 68 -8.81 10.64 13.68
N VAL A 69 -8.25 11.62 14.41
CA VAL A 69 -8.99 12.80 14.87
C VAL A 69 -9.41 13.70 13.70
N SER A 70 -8.59 13.80 12.65
CA SER A 70 -8.93 14.60 11.47
C SER A 70 -10.04 13.94 10.63
N ILE A 71 -10.04 12.61 10.52
CA ILE A 71 -11.11 11.84 9.86
C ILE A 71 -12.41 11.96 10.66
N LEU A 72 -12.35 11.81 11.98
CA LEU A 72 -13.49 12.03 12.88
C LEU A 72 -14.04 13.47 12.80
N ALA A 73 -13.17 14.47 12.68
CA ALA A 73 -13.57 15.86 12.50
C ALA A 73 -14.23 16.09 11.13
N ALA A 74 -13.72 15.45 10.06
CA ALA A 74 -14.30 15.54 8.73
C ALA A 74 -15.68 14.85 8.66
N THR A 75 -15.84 13.68 9.29
CA THR A 75 -17.13 12.98 9.35
C THR A 75 -18.14 13.68 10.26
N THR A 76 -17.73 14.24 11.39
CA THR A 76 -18.63 15.06 12.25
C THR A 76 -19.02 16.38 11.59
N LEU A 77 -18.14 16.98 10.76
CA LEU A 77 -18.49 18.15 9.95
C LEU A 77 -19.49 17.77 8.84
N GLY A 78 -19.31 16.63 8.17
CA GLY A 78 -20.25 16.12 7.16
C GLY A 78 -21.65 15.83 7.70
N LEU A 79 -21.72 15.19 8.87
CA LEU A 79 -22.99 14.89 9.57
C LEU A 79 -23.67 16.13 10.16
N GLY A 80 -22.89 17.16 10.57
CA GLY A 80 -23.41 18.44 11.06
C GLY A 80 -24.11 19.26 9.98
N VAL A 81 -23.67 19.10 8.73
CA VAL A 81 -24.26 19.80 7.56
C VAL A 81 -25.64 19.22 7.20
N ALA A 82 -25.89 17.95 7.44
CA ALA A 82 -27.19 17.29 7.15
C ALA A 82 -28.31 17.70 8.12
N TYR A 83 -27.97 18.31 9.27
CA TYR A 83 -28.95 18.73 10.28
C TYR A 83 -29.08 20.26 10.37
N GLY A 84 -29.91 20.82 9.50
CA GLY A 84 -30.66 22.06 9.79
C GLY A 84 -29.88 23.37 9.95
N ILE A 85 -28.81 23.60 9.18
CA ILE A 85 -28.05 24.83 9.21
C ILE A 85 -28.57 25.83 8.17
N THR A 86 -28.74 27.09 8.57
CA THR A 86 -29.13 28.19 7.69
C THR A 86 -28.14 28.36 6.52
N GLN A 87 -28.65 28.74 5.34
CA GLN A 87 -27.90 28.83 4.07
C GLN A 87 -26.58 29.62 4.16
N SER A 88 -26.49 30.62 5.05
CA SER A 88 -25.25 31.38 5.29
C SER A 88 -24.16 30.60 6.02
N GLN A 89 -24.52 29.68 6.91
CA GLN A 89 -23.57 28.82 7.60
C GLN A 89 -23.08 27.71 6.66
N ALA A 90 -23.96 27.15 5.82
CA ALA A 90 -23.58 26.16 4.80
C ALA A 90 -22.53 26.71 3.83
N ASN A 91 -22.68 27.97 3.38
CA ASN A 91 -21.70 28.61 2.51
C ASN A 91 -20.34 28.84 3.20
N ALA A 92 -20.34 29.21 4.49
CA ALA A 92 -19.09 29.37 5.27
C ALA A 92 -18.37 28.02 5.46
N TYR A 93 -19.10 26.94 5.73
CA TYR A 93 -18.52 25.60 5.86
C TYR A 93 -18.04 25.07 4.49
N GLY A 94 -18.79 25.30 3.41
CA GLY A 94 -18.37 24.99 2.05
C GLY A 94 -17.04 25.66 1.70
N THR A 95 -16.89 26.93 2.00
CA THR A 95 -15.64 27.68 1.78
C THR A 95 -14.48 27.14 2.61
N GLN A 96 -14.71 26.76 3.87
CA GLN A 96 -13.68 26.18 4.72
C GLN A 96 -13.24 24.80 4.20
N LEU A 97 -14.19 23.97 3.79
CA LEU A 97 -13.93 22.65 3.25
C LEU A 97 -13.17 22.74 1.92
N GLU A 98 -13.57 23.63 1.03
CA GLU A 98 -12.86 23.95 -0.20
C GLU A 98 -11.41 24.36 0.05
N ASN A 99 -11.17 25.23 1.04
CA ASN A 99 -9.83 25.65 1.42
C ASN A 99 -8.96 24.47 1.93
N VAL A 100 -9.57 23.53 2.67
CA VAL A 100 -8.87 22.32 3.10
C VAL A 100 -8.49 21.45 1.92
N TYR A 101 -9.42 21.25 0.97
CA TYR A 101 -9.15 20.45 -0.22
C TYR A 101 -8.13 21.11 -1.14
N GLN A 102 -8.24 22.41 -1.37
CA GLN A 102 -7.25 23.16 -2.14
C GLN A 102 -5.86 23.10 -1.52
N LYS A 103 -5.77 23.25 -0.20
CA LYS A 103 -4.50 23.12 0.52
C LYS A 103 -3.85 21.76 0.25
N ASN A 104 -4.59 20.67 0.53
CA ASN A 104 -4.07 19.31 0.34
C ASN A 104 -3.71 19.03 -1.12
N TYR A 105 -4.48 19.57 -2.06
CA TYR A 105 -4.19 19.45 -3.46
C TYR A 105 -2.87 20.13 -3.85
N TYR A 106 -2.66 21.39 -3.45
CA TYR A 106 -1.41 22.10 -3.76
C TYR A 106 -0.20 21.48 -3.04
N GLU A 107 -0.36 21.01 -1.82
CA GLU A 107 0.69 20.25 -1.12
C GLU A 107 1.01 18.93 -1.85
N LEU A 108 0.01 18.25 -2.42
CA LEU A 108 0.24 17.08 -3.28
C LEU A 108 1.06 17.46 -4.52
N VAL A 109 0.70 18.53 -5.22
CA VAL A 109 1.44 19.04 -6.38
C VAL A 109 2.88 19.35 -6.02
N ASP A 110 3.13 20.02 -4.90
CA ASP A 110 4.47 20.36 -4.43
C ASP A 110 5.28 19.10 -4.08
N ASN A 111 4.68 18.12 -3.39
CA ASN A 111 5.35 16.86 -3.07
C ASN A 111 5.70 16.07 -4.33
N VAL A 112 4.81 16.01 -5.33
CA VAL A 112 5.09 15.36 -6.61
C VAL A 112 6.22 16.05 -7.35
N ASN A 113 6.25 17.39 -7.41
CA ASN A 113 7.32 18.16 -8.04
C ASN A 113 8.67 17.94 -7.35
N ASN A 114 8.69 17.94 -6.01
CA ASN A 114 9.91 17.69 -5.25
C ASN A 114 10.44 16.27 -5.48
N THR A 115 9.54 15.28 -5.46
CA THR A 115 9.91 13.88 -5.71
C THR A 115 10.43 13.68 -7.13
N ASP A 116 9.82 14.30 -8.15
CA ASP A 116 10.32 14.29 -9.53
C ASP A 116 11.76 14.82 -9.62
N ASN A 117 12.04 15.95 -8.97
CA ASN A 117 13.38 16.51 -8.91
C ASN A 117 14.38 15.58 -8.21
N ASP A 118 13.98 14.99 -7.10
CA ASP A 118 14.85 14.12 -6.31
C ASP A 118 15.10 12.79 -7.01
N MET A 119 14.11 12.23 -7.71
CA MET A 119 14.28 11.03 -8.55
C MET A 119 15.22 11.31 -9.74
N SER A 120 15.05 12.47 -10.40
CA SER A 120 15.95 12.88 -11.48
C SER A 120 17.42 13.00 -11.02
N LYS A 121 17.64 13.52 -9.80
CA LYS A 121 18.98 13.59 -9.18
C LYS A 121 19.49 12.21 -8.80
N LEU A 122 18.64 11.36 -8.20
CA LEU A 122 18.98 10.01 -7.74
C LEU A 122 19.50 9.14 -8.89
N LEU A 123 18.81 9.17 -10.04
CA LEU A 123 19.21 8.42 -11.25
C LEU A 123 20.58 8.84 -11.79
N ASN A 124 21.05 10.04 -11.44
CA ASN A 124 22.34 10.58 -11.87
C ASN A 124 23.37 10.67 -10.72
N ALA A 125 22.99 10.31 -9.50
CA ALA A 125 23.86 10.43 -8.34
C ALA A 125 24.89 9.29 -8.28
N SER A 126 26.16 9.63 -8.11
CA SER A 126 27.26 8.66 -7.96
C SER A 126 27.72 8.46 -6.51
N SER A 127 27.40 9.40 -5.62
CA SER A 127 27.78 9.33 -4.20
C SER A 127 26.73 8.58 -3.37
N SER A 128 27.13 7.51 -2.70
CA SER A 128 26.23 6.72 -1.82
C SER A 128 25.60 7.58 -0.71
N SER A 129 26.32 8.53 -0.14
CA SER A 129 25.77 9.44 0.88
C SER A 129 24.68 10.34 0.32
N TYR A 130 24.82 10.78 -0.92
CA TYR A 130 23.84 11.62 -1.60
C TYR A 130 22.63 10.78 -2.08
N GLN A 131 22.88 9.58 -2.62
CA GLN A 131 21.81 8.62 -2.96
C GLN A 131 20.97 8.30 -1.74
N LYS A 132 21.58 8.00 -0.60
CA LYS A 132 20.88 7.76 0.67
C LYS A 132 19.98 8.93 1.05
N LYS A 133 20.49 10.15 0.99
CA LYS A 133 19.69 11.35 1.31
C LYS A 133 18.47 11.46 0.40
N LEU A 134 18.67 11.34 -0.92
CA LEU A 134 17.59 11.44 -1.90
C LEU A 134 16.54 10.34 -1.72
N LEU A 135 16.95 9.09 -1.49
CA LEU A 135 16.04 7.97 -1.21
C LEU A 135 15.15 8.24 0.02
N MET A 136 15.73 8.79 1.09
CA MET A 136 15.01 9.18 2.29
C MET A 136 14.02 10.33 2.02
N GLU A 137 14.42 11.34 1.24
CA GLU A 137 13.55 12.46 0.86
C GLU A 137 12.37 12.00 0.00
N ILE A 138 12.62 11.12 -0.99
CA ILE A 138 11.60 10.53 -1.84
C ILE A 138 10.61 9.69 -1.00
N ALA A 139 11.10 8.84 -0.10
CA ALA A 139 10.24 8.03 0.76
C ALA A 139 9.32 8.89 1.65
N ASN A 140 9.85 9.99 2.20
CA ASN A 140 9.08 10.91 3.04
C ASN A 140 8.04 11.70 2.23
N SER A 141 8.44 12.22 1.07
CA SER A 141 7.52 12.95 0.17
C SER A 141 6.40 12.04 -0.33
N SER A 142 6.69 10.76 -0.62
CA SER A 142 5.69 9.77 -1.01
C SER A 142 4.66 9.52 0.09
N LYS A 143 5.08 9.43 1.38
CA LYS A 143 4.15 9.36 2.51
C LYS A 143 3.26 10.60 2.63
N ASN A 144 3.84 11.79 2.37
CA ASN A 144 3.07 13.03 2.36
C ASN A 144 2.05 13.05 1.21
N MET A 145 2.43 12.59 0.01
CA MET A 145 1.50 12.45 -1.12
C MET A 145 0.31 11.55 -0.76
N GLN A 146 0.56 10.40 -0.12
CA GLN A 146 -0.50 9.51 0.36
C GLN A 146 -1.47 10.23 1.29
N ASN A 147 -0.96 10.98 2.27
CA ASN A 147 -1.78 11.74 3.19
C ASN A 147 -2.61 12.79 2.44
N ASN A 148 -2.00 13.56 1.55
CA ASN A 148 -2.70 14.60 0.80
C ASN A 148 -3.83 14.02 -0.08
N ILE A 149 -3.58 12.90 -0.77
CA ILE A 149 -4.60 12.20 -1.58
C ILE A 149 -5.78 11.76 -0.70
N SER A 150 -5.51 11.25 0.50
CA SER A 150 -6.54 10.77 1.42
C SER A 150 -7.49 11.86 1.91
N TYR A 151 -7.09 13.12 1.84
CA TYR A 151 -7.93 14.27 2.19
C TYR A 151 -8.72 14.86 1.03
N LEU A 152 -8.46 14.44 -0.20
CA LEU A 152 -9.20 14.94 -1.35
C LEU A 152 -10.59 14.29 -1.43
N PRO A 153 -11.63 15.01 -1.90
CA PRO A 153 -13.00 14.52 -2.02
C PRO A 153 -13.13 13.60 -3.24
N VAL A 154 -12.29 12.58 -3.32
CA VAL A 154 -12.20 11.70 -4.47
C VAL A 154 -12.57 10.30 -4.04
N ASN A 155 -13.60 9.75 -4.66
CA ASN A 155 -14.04 8.37 -4.45
C ASN A 155 -13.69 7.53 -5.68
N GLY A 156 -13.37 6.25 -5.47
CA GLY A 156 -13.26 5.26 -6.53
C GLY A 156 -11.91 4.58 -6.66
N GLU A 157 -11.87 3.56 -7.50
CA GLU A 157 -10.73 2.68 -7.76
C GLU A 157 -9.48 3.43 -8.20
N ASN A 158 -9.65 4.54 -8.93
CA ASN A 158 -8.54 5.31 -9.49
C ASN A 158 -7.69 6.03 -8.43
N VAL A 159 -8.30 6.46 -7.33
CA VAL A 159 -7.58 7.05 -6.20
C VAL A 159 -6.77 5.99 -5.45
N LEU A 160 -7.32 4.79 -5.33
CA LEU A 160 -6.63 3.66 -4.73
C LEU A 160 -5.32 3.35 -5.44
N GLU A 161 -5.28 3.43 -6.76
CA GLU A 161 -4.07 3.17 -7.54
C GLU A 161 -3.01 4.25 -7.35
N SER A 162 -3.43 5.51 -7.28
CA SER A 162 -2.49 6.59 -6.96
C SER A 162 -1.92 6.43 -5.55
N VAL A 163 -2.74 6.07 -4.57
CA VAL A 163 -2.29 5.76 -3.20
C VAL A 163 -1.34 4.55 -3.21
N ARG A 164 -1.67 3.51 -3.98
CA ARG A 164 -0.80 2.34 -4.11
C ARG A 164 0.55 2.72 -4.72
N PHE A 165 0.55 3.45 -5.83
CA PHE A 165 1.77 3.90 -6.47
C PHE A 165 2.68 4.66 -5.50
N VAL A 166 2.14 5.66 -4.78
CA VAL A 166 2.95 6.43 -3.82
C VAL A 166 3.40 5.59 -2.63
N ASN A 167 2.64 4.58 -2.21
CA ASN A 167 3.05 3.62 -1.18
C ASN A 167 4.19 2.71 -1.67
N GLN A 168 4.09 2.19 -2.88
CA GLN A 168 5.14 1.38 -3.49
C GLN A 168 6.42 2.19 -3.67
N LEU A 169 6.31 3.42 -4.16
CA LEU A 169 7.43 4.34 -4.29
C LEU A 169 8.09 4.58 -2.93
N SER A 170 7.30 4.86 -1.88
CA SER A 170 7.80 5.03 -0.51
C SER A 170 8.50 3.78 0.02
N GLY A 171 7.88 2.61 -0.14
CA GLY A 171 8.42 1.33 0.34
C GLY A 171 9.70 0.94 -0.38
N TYR A 172 9.70 1.06 -1.72
CA TYR A 172 10.87 0.72 -2.53
C TYR A 172 12.06 1.62 -2.21
N THR A 173 11.85 2.94 -2.16
CA THR A 173 12.94 3.88 -1.85
C THR A 173 13.44 3.74 -0.42
N ALA A 174 12.59 3.39 0.55
CA ALA A 174 13.02 3.07 1.91
C ALA A 174 13.88 1.80 1.97
N THR A 175 13.54 0.78 1.18
CA THR A 175 14.33 -0.46 1.08
C THR A 175 15.70 -0.20 0.46
N LEU A 176 15.76 0.60 -0.60
CA LEU A 176 17.02 0.99 -1.23
C LEU A 176 17.86 1.88 -0.31
N GLU A 177 17.23 2.76 0.49
CA GLU A 177 17.91 3.58 1.51
C GLU A 177 18.60 2.69 2.55
N ASP A 178 17.93 1.67 3.07
CA ASP A 178 18.50 0.72 4.01
C ASP A 178 19.70 -0.03 3.40
N LYS A 179 19.58 -0.47 2.13
CA LYS A 179 20.66 -1.12 1.39
C LYS A 179 21.90 -0.21 1.25
N VAL A 180 21.68 1.03 0.78
CA VAL A 180 22.79 2.02 0.64
C VAL A 180 23.39 2.38 2.00
N SER A 181 22.57 2.41 3.05
CA SER A 181 23.01 2.62 4.44
C SER A 181 23.95 1.53 4.95
N LYS A 182 23.81 0.32 4.44
CA LYS A 182 24.69 -0.83 4.74
C LYS A 182 25.99 -0.82 3.90
N GLY A 183 26.17 0.17 3.03
CA GLY A 183 27.35 0.34 2.18
C GLY A 183 27.26 -0.41 0.84
N GLU A 184 26.08 -0.92 0.48
CA GLU A 184 25.84 -1.56 -0.80
C GLU A 184 25.50 -0.50 -1.87
N SER A 185 25.85 -0.78 -3.13
CA SER A 185 25.53 0.09 -4.26
C SER A 185 24.21 -0.30 -4.89
N LEU A 186 23.52 0.67 -5.50
CA LEU A 186 22.35 0.40 -6.35
C LEU A 186 22.78 -0.38 -7.59
N THR A 187 22.03 -1.40 -7.94
CA THR A 187 22.23 -2.23 -9.15
C THR A 187 21.63 -1.54 -10.38
N ALA A 188 22.01 -2.02 -11.57
CA ALA A 188 21.42 -1.54 -12.82
C ALA A 188 19.91 -1.81 -12.89
N ASP A 189 19.45 -2.96 -12.38
CA ASP A 189 18.03 -3.33 -12.36
C ASP A 189 17.24 -2.43 -11.38
N GLU A 190 17.80 -2.10 -10.23
CA GLU A 190 17.20 -1.16 -9.28
C GLU A 190 17.09 0.26 -9.85
N LEU A 191 18.11 0.71 -10.58
CA LEU A 191 18.07 2.00 -11.28
C LEU A 191 17.03 1.99 -12.42
N ALA A 192 16.89 0.87 -13.14
CA ALA A 192 15.86 0.72 -14.16
C ALA A 192 14.46 0.80 -13.55
N THR A 193 14.21 0.09 -12.44
CA THR A 193 12.95 0.17 -11.69
C THR A 193 12.66 1.59 -11.19
N LEU A 194 13.68 2.29 -10.67
CA LEU A 194 13.53 3.70 -10.27
C LEU A 194 13.16 4.59 -11.46
N SER A 195 13.72 4.32 -12.65
CA SER A 195 13.39 5.07 -13.87
C SER A 195 11.93 4.86 -14.28
N GLU A 196 11.43 3.62 -14.24
CA GLU A 196 10.02 3.31 -14.53
C GLU A 196 9.05 3.99 -13.54
N LEU A 197 9.39 3.95 -12.25
CA LEU A 197 8.63 4.67 -11.22
C LEU A 197 8.66 6.18 -11.43
N HIS A 198 9.79 6.72 -11.91
CA HIS A 198 9.92 8.14 -12.25
C HIS A 198 9.02 8.53 -13.43
N ASP A 199 8.95 7.72 -14.48
CA ASP A 199 8.08 7.97 -15.64
C ASP A 199 6.59 7.98 -15.22
N THR A 200 6.21 7.09 -14.31
CA THR A 200 4.86 7.08 -13.72
C THR A 200 4.60 8.35 -12.90
N LEU A 201 5.57 8.80 -12.11
CA LEU A 201 5.47 10.05 -11.35
C LEU A 201 5.33 11.28 -12.26
N ILE A 202 6.07 11.32 -13.39
CA ILE A 202 5.96 12.37 -14.41
C ILE A 202 4.54 12.43 -14.99
N SER A 203 3.93 11.28 -15.26
CA SER A 203 2.55 11.19 -15.74
C SER A 203 1.57 11.74 -14.70
N MET A 204 1.74 11.38 -13.43
CA MET A 204 0.96 11.92 -12.31
C MET A 204 1.11 13.45 -12.21
N LYS A 205 2.35 13.97 -12.31
CA LYS A 205 2.66 15.40 -12.32
C LYS A 205 1.92 16.16 -13.44
N GLN A 206 1.92 15.60 -14.67
CA GLN A 206 1.24 16.22 -15.81
C GLN A 206 -0.27 16.31 -15.57
N ASN A 207 -0.88 15.27 -15.01
CA ASN A 207 -2.30 15.23 -14.70
C ASN A 207 -2.68 16.24 -13.61
N LEU A 208 -1.90 16.32 -12.52
CA LEU A 208 -2.09 17.32 -11.49
C LEU A 208 -1.94 18.75 -12.02
N ASN A 209 -0.97 19.01 -12.91
CA ASN A 209 -0.77 20.33 -13.49
C ASN A 209 -1.97 20.74 -14.38
N ARG A 210 -2.56 19.83 -15.16
CA ARG A 210 -3.79 20.12 -15.93
C ARG A 210 -4.94 20.49 -15.02
N MET A 211 -5.11 19.77 -13.92
CA MET A 211 -6.14 20.07 -12.93
C MET A 211 -5.90 21.43 -12.24
N SER A 212 -4.65 21.78 -11.93
CA SER A 212 -4.29 23.12 -11.41
C SER A 212 -4.71 24.24 -12.35
N MET A 213 -4.59 24.02 -13.68
CA MET A 213 -5.06 25.01 -14.67
C MET A 213 -6.58 25.16 -14.63
N ASN A 214 -7.32 24.07 -14.51
CA ASN A 214 -8.78 24.13 -14.41
C ASN A 214 -9.21 24.89 -13.15
N MET A 215 -8.59 24.61 -12.01
CA MET A 215 -8.88 25.34 -10.76
C MET A 215 -8.58 26.84 -10.86
N ARG A 216 -7.52 27.24 -11.57
CA ARG A 216 -7.23 28.67 -11.85
C ARG A 216 -8.31 29.34 -12.71
N ASN A 217 -9.02 28.56 -13.52
CA ASN A 217 -10.13 29.02 -14.34
C ASN A 217 -11.47 29.08 -13.57
N GLY A 218 -11.43 28.92 -12.24
CA GLY A 218 -12.59 29.11 -11.37
C GLY A 218 -13.37 27.84 -11.04
N TYR A 219 -12.85 26.65 -11.39
CA TYR A 219 -13.46 25.40 -10.96
C TYR A 219 -13.13 25.13 -9.48
N SER A 220 -14.16 24.84 -8.68
CA SER A 220 -14.04 24.43 -7.29
C SER A 220 -13.86 22.91 -7.20
N ILE A 221 -13.03 22.44 -6.27
CA ILE A 221 -12.91 20.99 -5.99
C ILE A 221 -14.23 20.44 -5.43
N LEU A 222 -14.95 21.24 -4.63
CA LEU A 222 -16.26 20.87 -4.09
C LEU A 222 -17.37 20.86 -5.14
N ASP A 223 -17.37 21.84 -6.07
CA ASP A 223 -18.35 21.88 -7.16
C ASP A 223 -18.14 20.72 -8.12
N ALA A 224 -16.89 20.33 -8.37
CA ALA A 224 -16.56 19.13 -9.12
C ALA A 224 -17.08 17.86 -8.41
N SER A 225 -17.10 17.81 -7.08
CA SER A 225 -17.67 16.71 -6.31
C SER A 225 -19.21 16.70 -6.29
N ASN A 226 -19.83 17.87 -6.34
CA ASN A 226 -21.30 18.03 -6.30
C ASN A 226 -21.96 17.93 -7.69
N GLN A 227 -21.22 18.20 -8.76
CA GLN A 227 -21.68 18.03 -10.16
C GLN A 227 -21.35 16.63 -10.68
N MET A 228 -21.63 15.60 -9.92
CA MET A 228 -21.25 14.19 -10.07
C MET A 228 -21.48 13.52 -11.44
N ASN A 229 -21.63 14.24 -12.54
CA ASN A 229 -21.93 13.65 -13.85
C ASN A 229 -20.91 13.90 -14.97
N GLY A 230 -19.75 14.52 -14.72
CA GLY A 230 -18.81 14.74 -15.85
C GLY A 230 -17.35 15.00 -15.47
N GLU A 231 -17.07 15.78 -14.44
CA GLU A 231 -15.71 16.32 -14.22
C GLU A 231 -14.92 15.61 -13.11
N LEU A 232 -15.58 14.93 -12.16
CA LEU A 232 -14.92 13.95 -11.27
C LEU A 232 -14.49 12.70 -12.02
N ASN A 233 -15.22 12.32 -13.05
CA ASN A 233 -14.73 11.33 -14.01
C ASN A 233 -13.43 11.79 -14.68
N ASN A 234 -13.22 13.08 -14.87
CA ASN A 234 -11.97 13.61 -15.40
C ASN A 234 -10.86 13.60 -14.36
N PHE A 235 -11.13 13.81 -13.07
CA PHE A 235 -10.15 13.63 -11.99
C PHE A 235 -9.82 12.16 -11.81
N SER A 236 -10.80 11.29 -11.76
CA SER A 236 -10.60 9.85 -11.71
C SER A 236 -10.02 9.27 -13.01
N ILE A 237 -10.37 9.81 -14.19
CA ILE A 237 -9.79 9.47 -15.50
C ILE A 237 -8.32 9.93 -15.56
N ASP A 238 -7.99 11.10 -15.04
CA ASP A 238 -6.62 11.60 -15.02
C ASP A 238 -5.70 10.78 -14.09
N PHE A 239 -6.21 10.28 -12.98
CA PHE A 239 -5.50 9.31 -12.15
C PHE A 239 -5.47 7.90 -12.77
N SER A 240 -6.47 7.50 -13.55
CA SER A 240 -6.49 6.22 -14.26
C SER A 240 -5.60 6.20 -15.52
N GLN A 241 -5.28 7.35 -16.09
CA GLN A 241 -4.32 7.47 -17.20
C GLN A 241 -2.85 7.28 -16.74
N ILE A 242 -2.56 7.33 -15.45
CA ILE A 242 -1.30 6.82 -14.89
C ILE A 242 -1.15 5.33 -15.23
N LYS A 243 -2.26 4.63 -15.43
CA LYS A 243 -2.36 3.24 -15.87
C LYS A 243 -1.93 2.97 -17.31
N SER A 244 -2.08 3.93 -18.21
CA SER A 244 -1.97 3.71 -19.66
C SER A 244 -0.55 3.71 -20.21
N ASN A 245 0.46 4.01 -19.40
CA ASN A 245 1.85 3.93 -19.79
C ASN A 245 2.54 2.73 -19.13
N GLU A 246 2.18 1.52 -19.61
CA GLU A 246 2.99 0.28 -19.63
C GLU A 246 3.69 -0.18 -18.33
N THR A 247 3.32 0.28 -17.16
CA THR A 247 3.61 -0.47 -15.95
C THR A 247 2.38 -1.28 -15.60
N ASP A 248 2.47 -2.61 -15.71
CA ASP A 248 1.42 -3.58 -15.35
C ASP A 248 1.05 -3.46 -13.87
N TYR A 249 0.26 -2.45 -13.51
CA TYR A 249 -0.40 -2.43 -12.22
C TYR A 249 -1.72 -3.18 -12.35
N PRO A 250 -1.89 -4.31 -11.66
CA PRO A 250 -3.14 -5.05 -11.72
C PRO A 250 -4.29 -4.17 -11.25
N THR A 251 -5.39 -4.23 -11.98
CA THR A 251 -6.66 -3.61 -11.57
C THR A 251 -7.06 -4.22 -10.24
N MET A 252 -7.04 -3.41 -9.17
CA MET A 252 -7.33 -3.92 -7.84
C MET A 252 -8.74 -4.41 -7.72
N ILE A 253 -8.85 -5.63 -7.22
CA ILE A 253 -10.13 -6.14 -6.79
C ILE A 253 -10.32 -5.84 -5.32
N TYR A 254 -9.34 -6.07 -4.44
CA TYR A 254 -9.34 -5.61 -3.04
C TYR A 254 -8.04 -5.89 -2.28
N ASP A 255 -7.82 -5.19 -1.14
CA ASP A 255 -6.57 -5.26 -0.37
C ASP A 255 -6.66 -6.23 0.80
N GLY A 256 -6.25 -7.47 0.60
CA GLY A 256 -5.95 -8.41 1.68
C GLY A 256 -4.45 -8.49 1.97
N PRO A 257 -4.01 -9.32 2.94
CA PRO A 257 -2.61 -9.54 3.23
C PRO A 257 -1.83 -9.90 1.97
N PHE A 258 -0.75 -9.15 1.72
CA PHE A 258 0.17 -9.38 0.59
C PHE A 258 -0.47 -9.37 -0.80
N SER A 259 -1.61 -8.72 -0.96
CA SER A 259 -2.37 -8.71 -2.22
C SER A 259 -1.59 -8.14 -3.41
N ASP A 260 -0.59 -7.29 -3.17
CA ASP A 260 0.20 -6.60 -4.18
C ASP A 260 1.67 -7.03 -4.22
N SER A 261 2.02 -8.14 -3.56
CA SER A 261 3.40 -8.61 -3.54
C SER A 261 3.78 -9.31 -4.83
N VAL A 262 4.50 -8.61 -5.68
CA VAL A 262 5.19 -9.20 -6.83
C VAL A 262 6.58 -9.65 -6.39
N VAL A 263 6.74 -10.94 -6.16
CA VAL A 263 8.01 -11.53 -5.70
C VAL A 263 9.00 -11.72 -6.86
N ASN A 264 8.53 -11.94 -8.07
CA ASN A 264 9.36 -12.22 -9.23
C ASN A 264 9.16 -11.22 -10.36
N GLN A 265 10.25 -10.69 -10.91
CA GLN A 265 10.21 -9.89 -12.14
C GLN A 265 9.96 -10.76 -13.41
N LYS A 266 10.23 -12.06 -13.33
CA LYS A 266 9.97 -13.01 -14.42
C LYS A 266 8.72 -13.82 -14.12
N ILE A 267 7.87 -13.99 -15.14
CA ILE A 267 6.73 -14.88 -15.06
C ILE A 267 7.24 -16.32 -14.98
N THR A 268 6.92 -17.01 -13.89
CA THR A 268 7.33 -18.41 -13.67
C THR A 268 6.18 -19.39 -13.85
N GLY A 269 4.94 -18.92 -13.68
CA GLY A 269 3.77 -19.79 -13.65
C GLY A 269 3.16 -20.12 -15.01
N LEU A 270 3.41 -19.30 -16.04
CA LEU A 270 2.88 -19.58 -17.36
C LEU A 270 3.70 -20.66 -18.07
N SER A 271 3.02 -21.72 -18.48
CA SER A 271 3.61 -22.79 -19.28
C SER A 271 2.60 -23.27 -20.34
N GLY A 272 3.09 -23.95 -21.36
CA GLY A 272 2.25 -24.48 -22.44
C GLY A 272 2.55 -23.84 -23.79
N SER A 273 1.76 -24.23 -24.81
CA SER A 273 1.84 -23.67 -26.15
C SER A 273 1.08 -22.35 -26.26
N THR A 274 1.45 -21.54 -27.23
CA THR A 274 0.66 -20.39 -27.64
C THR A 274 -0.66 -20.87 -28.25
N ILE A 275 -1.77 -20.34 -27.76
CA ILE A 275 -3.11 -20.64 -28.23
C ILE A 275 -3.54 -19.68 -29.34
N SER A 276 -4.58 -20.04 -30.10
CA SER A 276 -5.22 -19.14 -31.06
C SER A 276 -6.29 -18.27 -30.39
N LYS A 277 -6.76 -17.23 -31.12
CA LYS A 277 -7.91 -16.40 -30.68
C LYS A 277 -9.17 -17.22 -30.48
N ASP A 278 -9.41 -18.19 -31.38
CA ASP A 278 -10.58 -19.07 -31.29
C ASP A 278 -10.50 -20.02 -30.08
N ASP A 279 -9.30 -20.44 -29.71
CA ASP A 279 -9.12 -21.23 -28.49
C ASP A 279 -9.30 -20.40 -27.24
N ALA A 280 -8.86 -19.13 -27.26
CA ALA A 280 -9.12 -18.20 -26.15
C ALA A 280 -10.63 -17.97 -25.92
N VAL A 281 -11.44 -17.93 -27.00
CA VAL A 281 -12.91 -17.86 -26.88
C VAL A 281 -13.45 -19.13 -26.19
N LYS A 282 -12.93 -20.31 -26.51
CA LYS A 282 -13.34 -21.55 -25.84
C LYS A 282 -13.02 -21.54 -24.35
N GLU A 283 -11.83 -21.04 -23.98
CA GLU A 283 -11.47 -20.89 -22.56
C GLU A 283 -12.44 -19.94 -21.82
N ILE A 284 -12.82 -18.83 -22.47
CA ILE A 284 -13.83 -17.93 -21.91
C ILE A 284 -15.18 -18.64 -21.73
N ASP A 285 -15.65 -19.39 -22.73
CA ASP A 285 -16.90 -20.15 -22.68
C ASP A 285 -16.87 -21.28 -21.64
N GLU A 286 -15.71 -21.87 -21.37
CA GLU A 286 -15.56 -22.87 -20.32
C GLU A 286 -15.66 -22.29 -18.91
N VAL A 287 -15.11 -21.10 -18.72
CA VAL A 287 -15.08 -20.44 -17.41
C VAL A 287 -16.38 -19.69 -17.11
N PHE A 288 -16.92 -18.95 -18.08
CA PHE A 288 -18.17 -18.22 -17.97
C PHE A 288 -19.33 -19.00 -18.56
N LYS A 289 -20.41 -19.19 -17.80
CA LYS A 289 -21.58 -19.98 -18.23
C LYS A 289 -22.77 -19.14 -18.69
N ASN A 290 -22.71 -17.83 -18.50
CA ASN A 290 -23.82 -16.90 -18.72
C ASN A 290 -23.51 -15.85 -19.80
N ILE A 291 -22.81 -16.23 -20.88
CA ILE A 291 -22.45 -15.32 -21.95
C ILE A 291 -23.56 -15.21 -22.98
N SER A 292 -23.91 -13.98 -23.36
CA SER A 292 -24.82 -13.67 -24.47
C SER A 292 -24.10 -13.20 -25.73
N ASN A 293 -22.91 -12.58 -25.57
CA ASN A 293 -22.10 -12.11 -26.68
C ASN A 293 -20.63 -12.04 -26.30
N ILE A 294 -19.73 -12.31 -27.26
CA ILE A 294 -18.27 -12.12 -27.14
C ILE A 294 -17.78 -11.27 -28.31
N SER A 295 -17.01 -10.22 -28.01
CA SER A 295 -16.32 -9.43 -29.03
C SER A 295 -14.83 -9.38 -28.76
N TYR A 296 -14.04 -9.52 -29.80
CA TYR A 296 -12.58 -9.40 -29.75
C TYR A 296 -12.20 -7.91 -29.81
N GLU A 297 -11.44 -7.43 -28.82
CA GLU A 297 -11.07 -6.02 -28.68
C GLU A 297 -9.59 -5.72 -29.03
N GLY A 298 -8.78 -6.77 -29.25
CA GLY A 298 -7.36 -6.60 -29.60
C GLY A 298 -6.41 -7.49 -28.83
N GLU A 299 -5.15 -7.09 -28.80
CA GLU A 299 -4.06 -7.82 -28.12
C GLU A 299 -3.24 -6.86 -27.27
N THR A 300 -2.76 -7.34 -26.12
CA THR A 300 -1.74 -6.66 -25.34
C THR A 300 -0.42 -7.40 -25.50
N ASN A 301 0.65 -6.66 -25.79
CA ASN A 301 2.01 -7.20 -25.94
C ASN A 301 2.89 -6.59 -24.83
N GLY A 302 2.51 -6.79 -23.57
CA GLY A 302 3.26 -6.36 -22.40
C GLY A 302 4.00 -7.52 -21.74
N ARG A 303 4.20 -7.43 -20.43
CA ARG A 303 4.78 -8.49 -19.61
C ARG A 303 4.02 -9.82 -19.78
N PHE A 304 2.68 -9.75 -19.84
CA PHE A 304 1.81 -10.83 -20.28
C PHE A 304 1.32 -10.53 -21.69
N GLU A 305 1.55 -11.45 -22.61
CA GLU A 305 0.93 -11.37 -23.93
C GLU A 305 -0.49 -11.93 -23.85
N THR A 306 -1.49 -11.10 -24.18
CA THR A 306 -2.91 -11.47 -24.03
C THR A 306 -3.72 -11.17 -25.28
N TYR A 307 -4.81 -11.93 -25.43
CA TYR A 307 -5.96 -11.57 -26.25
C TYR A 307 -6.99 -10.87 -25.36
N ASN A 308 -7.56 -9.78 -25.84
CA ASN A 308 -8.51 -8.97 -25.09
C ASN A 308 -9.91 -9.12 -25.68
N TYR A 309 -10.87 -9.38 -24.82
CA TYR A 309 -12.26 -9.58 -25.20
C TYR A 309 -13.17 -8.74 -24.32
N LYS A 310 -14.30 -8.34 -24.93
CA LYS A 310 -15.46 -7.83 -24.18
C LYS A 310 -16.56 -8.88 -24.28
N ILE A 311 -17.08 -9.30 -23.15
CA ILE A 311 -18.27 -10.15 -23.13
C ILE A 311 -19.48 -9.38 -22.60
N LYS A 312 -20.65 -9.78 -23.08
CA LYS A 312 -21.90 -9.39 -22.49
C LYS A 312 -22.55 -10.62 -21.88
N THR A 313 -22.94 -10.54 -20.63
CA THR A 313 -23.58 -11.66 -19.95
C THR A 313 -25.10 -11.69 -20.23
N THR A 314 -25.80 -12.76 -19.86
CA THR A 314 -27.24 -12.90 -20.03
C THR A 314 -28.05 -11.94 -19.18
N ASP A 315 -27.47 -11.46 -18.09
CA ASP A 315 -27.97 -10.42 -17.18
C ASP A 315 -27.48 -9.00 -17.55
N GLU A 316 -27.11 -8.82 -18.84
CA GLU A 316 -26.76 -7.55 -19.46
C GLU A 316 -25.45 -6.88 -18.96
N GLN A 317 -24.66 -7.53 -18.13
CA GLN A 317 -23.38 -6.99 -17.65
C GLN A 317 -22.31 -7.01 -18.75
N ASN A 318 -21.45 -6.00 -18.78
CA ASN A 318 -20.29 -5.95 -19.66
C ASN A 318 -19.04 -6.25 -18.86
N LEU A 319 -18.29 -7.27 -19.28
CA LEU A 319 -17.02 -7.65 -18.69
C LEU A 319 -15.89 -7.57 -19.73
N TYR A 320 -14.76 -7.02 -19.33
CA TYR A 320 -13.53 -7.01 -20.13
C TYR A 320 -12.64 -8.13 -19.62
N ILE A 321 -12.13 -8.95 -20.53
CA ILE A 321 -11.38 -10.16 -20.22
C ILE A 321 -10.06 -10.15 -20.95
N GLN A 322 -8.97 -10.46 -20.24
CA GLN A 322 -7.68 -10.74 -20.83
C GLN A 322 -7.37 -12.24 -20.70
N VAL A 323 -7.04 -12.88 -21.81
CA VAL A 323 -6.62 -14.29 -21.86
C VAL A 323 -5.18 -14.36 -22.29
N THR A 324 -4.33 -15.06 -21.54
CA THR A 324 -2.91 -15.21 -21.88
C THR A 324 -2.75 -15.99 -23.18
N LYS A 325 -1.85 -15.53 -24.07
CA LYS A 325 -1.51 -16.27 -25.29
C LYS A 325 -0.81 -17.59 -24.98
N THR A 326 0.01 -17.62 -23.93
CA THR A 326 0.66 -18.83 -23.44
C THR A 326 -0.25 -19.52 -22.43
N GLY A 327 -0.64 -20.75 -22.73
CA GLY A 327 -1.42 -21.61 -21.86
C GLY A 327 -2.93 -21.34 -21.82
N GLY A 328 -3.42 -20.18 -22.33
CA GLY A 328 -4.85 -19.91 -22.46
C GLY A 328 -5.58 -19.58 -21.15
N HIS A 329 -4.92 -18.97 -20.21
CA HIS A 329 -5.54 -18.67 -18.92
C HIS A 329 -6.22 -17.30 -18.89
N ILE A 330 -7.37 -17.19 -18.26
CA ILE A 330 -7.96 -15.88 -17.93
C ILE A 330 -7.04 -15.19 -16.94
N LEU A 331 -6.46 -14.07 -17.35
CA LEU A 331 -5.53 -13.28 -16.54
C LEU A 331 -6.28 -12.28 -15.69
N THR A 332 -7.16 -11.50 -16.33
CA THR A 332 -7.98 -10.49 -15.66
C THR A 332 -9.41 -10.50 -16.18
N VAL A 333 -10.34 -10.15 -15.29
CA VAL A 333 -11.72 -9.80 -15.60
C VAL A 333 -12.03 -8.48 -14.94
N SER A 334 -12.59 -7.54 -15.68
CA SER A 334 -13.01 -6.24 -15.15
C SER A 334 -14.42 -5.94 -15.60
N GLY A 335 -15.32 -5.77 -14.64
CA GLY A 335 -16.68 -5.35 -14.83
C GLY A 335 -17.14 -4.44 -13.70
N GLN A 336 -18.17 -3.66 -13.98
CA GLN A 336 -18.86 -2.83 -13.00
C GLN A 336 -20.28 -3.37 -12.83
N ASN A 337 -20.73 -3.46 -11.61
CA ASN A 337 -22.12 -3.70 -11.29
C ASN A 337 -22.56 -2.64 -10.28
N GLU A 338 -23.60 -1.92 -10.62
CA GLU A 338 -24.28 -0.93 -9.77
C GLU A 338 -25.54 -1.58 -9.17
N SER A 339 -25.39 -2.77 -8.59
CA SER A 339 -26.54 -3.45 -7.99
C SER A 339 -26.90 -2.88 -6.64
N ASP A 340 -28.16 -2.49 -6.47
CA ASP A 340 -28.72 -2.07 -5.18
C ASP A 340 -29.24 -3.26 -4.34
N MET A 341 -29.16 -4.49 -4.86
CA MET A 341 -29.72 -5.68 -4.23
C MET A 341 -28.66 -6.70 -3.84
N LYS A 342 -28.95 -7.42 -2.75
CA LYS A 342 -28.15 -8.53 -2.27
C LYS A 342 -29.04 -9.76 -2.12
N ASN A 343 -28.83 -10.76 -2.98
CA ASN A 343 -29.61 -12.00 -3.02
C ASN A 343 -28.82 -13.22 -2.53
N ILE A 344 -27.49 -13.13 -2.46
CA ILE A 344 -26.65 -14.21 -1.93
C ILE A 344 -25.85 -13.74 -0.71
N ASP A 345 -25.47 -14.68 0.13
CA ASP A 345 -24.61 -14.43 1.28
C ASP A 345 -23.12 -14.61 0.95
N MET A 346 -22.25 -14.18 1.86
CA MET A 346 -20.80 -14.29 1.72
C MET A 346 -20.32 -15.73 1.51
N ALA A 347 -20.96 -16.72 2.16
CA ALA A 347 -20.58 -18.12 2.01
C ALA A 347 -20.88 -18.66 0.61
N THR A 348 -21.98 -18.23 0.01
CA THR A 348 -22.33 -18.53 -1.39
C THR A 348 -21.36 -17.84 -2.33
N GLY A 349 -21.04 -16.56 -2.10
CA GLY A 349 -20.04 -15.79 -2.87
C GLY A 349 -18.65 -16.43 -2.82
N GLU A 350 -18.21 -16.88 -1.66
CA GLU A 350 -16.95 -17.61 -1.47
C GLU A 350 -16.89 -18.88 -2.32
N LYS A 351 -17.97 -19.67 -2.32
CA LYS A 351 -18.05 -20.86 -3.15
C LYS A 351 -17.94 -20.54 -4.65
N VAL A 352 -18.64 -19.50 -5.10
CA VAL A 352 -18.59 -19.02 -6.49
C VAL A 352 -17.15 -18.61 -6.85
N ALA A 353 -16.49 -17.84 -5.98
CA ALA A 353 -15.12 -17.38 -6.19
C ALA A 353 -14.12 -18.54 -6.28
N LEU A 354 -14.19 -19.51 -5.36
CA LEU A 354 -13.33 -20.70 -5.37
C LEU A 354 -13.58 -21.59 -6.59
N GLU A 355 -14.83 -21.78 -7.00
CA GLU A 355 -15.18 -22.54 -8.20
C GLU A 355 -14.67 -21.87 -9.47
N PHE A 356 -14.74 -20.54 -9.55
CA PHE A 356 -14.22 -19.76 -10.66
C PHE A 356 -12.70 -19.87 -10.74
N ALA A 357 -11.99 -19.62 -9.66
CA ALA A 357 -10.54 -19.75 -9.57
C ALA A 357 -10.08 -21.15 -9.95
N ASN A 358 -10.78 -22.19 -9.47
CA ASN A 358 -10.48 -23.58 -9.77
C ASN A 358 -10.67 -23.91 -11.27
N ARG A 359 -11.73 -23.40 -11.91
CA ARG A 359 -11.94 -23.55 -13.38
C ARG A 359 -10.81 -22.90 -14.16
N ASN A 360 -10.29 -21.77 -13.69
CA ASN A 360 -9.18 -21.06 -14.32
C ASN A 360 -7.79 -21.58 -13.90
N GLY A 361 -7.70 -22.79 -13.35
CA GLY A 361 -6.44 -23.49 -13.10
C GLY A 361 -5.83 -23.26 -11.71
N VAL A 362 -6.42 -22.45 -10.86
CA VAL A 362 -5.96 -22.26 -9.47
C VAL A 362 -6.44 -23.44 -8.63
N LYS A 363 -5.51 -24.32 -8.27
CA LYS A 363 -5.79 -25.58 -7.57
C LYS A 363 -5.31 -25.54 -6.13
N ASN A 364 -5.91 -26.37 -5.28
CA ASN A 364 -5.52 -26.51 -3.87
C ASN A 364 -5.40 -25.15 -3.18
N ALA A 365 -6.43 -24.33 -3.30
CA ALA A 365 -6.45 -22.95 -2.81
C ALA A 365 -7.58 -22.74 -1.81
N GLU A 366 -7.39 -21.80 -0.91
CA GLU A 366 -8.40 -21.38 0.07
C GLU A 366 -8.55 -19.86 0.10
N VAL A 367 -9.69 -19.38 0.58
CA VAL A 367 -9.89 -17.95 0.83
C VAL A 367 -9.07 -17.55 2.06
N VAL A 368 -8.16 -16.62 1.87
CA VAL A 368 -7.28 -16.12 2.93
C VAL A 368 -7.78 -14.80 3.51
N TRP A 369 -8.59 -14.09 2.75
CA TRP A 369 -9.25 -12.85 3.16
C TRP A 369 -10.51 -12.61 2.34
N SER A 370 -11.53 -12.00 2.96
CA SER A 370 -12.78 -11.62 2.28
C SER A 370 -13.39 -10.38 2.89
N GLU A 371 -14.08 -9.62 2.06
CA GLU A 371 -14.85 -8.44 2.47
C GLU A 371 -16.08 -8.26 1.60
N GLU A 372 -17.09 -7.60 2.17
CA GLU A 372 -18.30 -7.20 1.47
C GLU A 372 -18.38 -5.68 1.44
N LEU A 373 -18.57 -5.11 0.25
CA LEU A 373 -18.72 -3.69 0.04
C LEU A 373 -19.69 -3.44 -1.11
N ASP A 374 -20.65 -2.53 -0.93
CA ASP A 374 -21.60 -2.09 -1.98
C ASP A 374 -22.30 -3.25 -2.72
N ASN A 375 -22.78 -4.25 -1.97
CA ASN A 375 -23.40 -5.47 -2.50
C ASN A 375 -22.47 -6.29 -3.44
N GLN A 376 -21.18 -6.16 -3.23
CA GLN A 376 -20.15 -6.95 -3.92
C GLN A 376 -19.28 -7.65 -2.86
N ALA A 377 -18.91 -8.89 -3.13
CA ALA A 377 -18.01 -9.65 -2.28
C ALA A 377 -16.64 -9.77 -2.93
N TYR A 378 -15.61 -9.51 -2.15
CA TYR A 378 -14.21 -9.56 -2.54
C TYR A 378 -13.52 -10.70 -1.82
N PHE A 379 -12.78 -11.52 -2.56
CA PHE A 379 -12.09 -12.68 -2.03
C PHE A 379 -10.66 -12.72 -2.52
N ASN A 380 -9.71 -12.81 -1.58
CA ASN A 380 -8.34 -13.18 -1.88
C ASN A 380 -8.18 -14.68 -1.65
N ILE A 381 -7.74 -15.38 -2.67
CA ILE A 381 -7.59 -16.84 -2.70
C ILE A 381 -6.13 -17.15 -2.94
N ALA A 382 -5.51 -17.92 -2.05
CA ALA A 382 -4.11 -18.33 -2.18
C ALA A 382 -3.99 -19.85 -2.23
N THR A 383 -2.97 -20.34 -2.94
CA THR A 383 -2.69 -21.80 -2.97
C THR A 383 -2.20 -22.28 -1.61
N VAL A 384 -2.48 -23.55 -1.35
CA VAL A 384 -2.02 -24.25 -0.14
C VAL A 384 -1.19 -25.46 -0.56
N LYS A 385 0.07 -25.52 -0.09
CA LYS A 385 0.98 -26.64 -0.32
C LYS A 385 1.47 -27.17 1.03
N ASP A 386 1.25 -28.44 1.30
CA ASP A 386 1.64 -29.11 2.55
C ASP A 386 1.16 -28.38 3.83
N GLY A 387 -0.04 -27.78 3.77
CA GLY A 387 -0.63 -27.02 4.88
C GLY A 387 -0.04 -25.61 5.05
N VAL A 388 0.74 -25.13 4.09
CA VAL A 388 1.31 -23.78 4.05
C VAL A 388 0.56 -22.94 3.01
N ILE A 389 0.03 -21.80 3.42
CA ILE A 389 -0.56 -20.81 2.53
C ILE A 389 0.55 -20.11 1.75
N ILE A 390 0.46 -20.07 0.45
CA ILE A 390 1.46 -19.44 -0.43
C ILE A 390 0.94 -18.10 -0.90
N TYR A 391 1.15 -17.04 -0.12
CA TYR A 391 0.71 -15.69 -0.46
C TYR A 391 1.25 -15.14 -1.80
N PRO A 392 2.49 -15.47 -2.23
CA PRO A 392 2.93 -15.12 -3.59
C PRO A 392 2.06 -15.70 -4.72
N GLU A 393 1.30 -16.77 -4.45
CA GLU A 393 0.41 -17.42 -5.41
C GLU A 393 -1.06 -17.06 -5.13
N LEU A 394 -1.38 -15.77 -5.15
CA LEU A 394 -2.68 -15.22 -4.80
C LEU A 394 -3.45 -14.77 -6.05
N VAL A 395 -4.75 -15.04 -6.07
CA VAL A 395 -5.70 -14.45 -7.01
C VAL A 395 -6.76 -13.64 -6.25
N LYS A 396 -7.30 -12.62 -6.89
CA LYS A 396 -8.38 -11.80 -6.37
C LYS A 396 -9.65 -12.08 -7.18
N VAL A 397 -10.77 -12.24 -6.50
CA VAL A 397 -12.07 -12.50 -7.13
C VAL A 397 -13.10 -11.55 -6.55
N LYS A 398 -13.88 -10.92 -7.44
CA LYS A 398 -15.00 -10.04 -7.09
C LYS A 398 -16.29 -10.68 -7.58
N VAL A 399 -17.24 -10.84 -6.68
CA VAL A 399 -18.52 -11.48 -6.95
C VAL A 399 -19.64 -10.45 -6.74
N ASP A 400 -20.52 -10.35 -7.72
CA ASP A 400 -21.78 -9.63 -7.60
C ASP A 400 -22.73 -10.39 -6.68
N MET A 401 -23.22 -9.75 -5.61
CA MET A 401 -24.06 -10.38 -4.60
C MET A 401 -25.54 -10.42 -5.00
N GLU A 402 -25.94 -9.79 -6.10
CA GLU A 402 -27.28 -9.89 -6.63
C GLU A 402 -27.49 -11.18 -7.42
N HIS A 403 -26.57 -11.45 -8.39
CA HIS A 403 -26.71 -12.57 -9.33
C HIS A 403 -25.78 -13.74 -9.01
N GLY A 404 -24.79 -13.55 -8.14
CA GLY A 404 -23.78 -14.56 -7.84
C GLY A 404 -22.80 -14.80 -8.97
N ASN A 405 -22.51 -13.76 -9.77
CA ASN A 405 -21.59 -13.84 -10.90
C ASN A 405 -20.24 -13.24 -10.54
N VAL A 406 -19.16 -13.81 -11.10
CA VAL A 406 -17.84 -13.17 -11.03
C VAL A 406 -17.79 -12.00 -12.00
N ILE A 407 -17.56 -10.81 -11.47
CA ILE A 407 -17.47 -9.55 -12.20
C ILE A 407 -16.05 -8.94 -12.17
N GLY A 408 -15.17 -9.52 -11.36
CA GLY A 408 -13.76 -9.14 -11.31
C GLY A 408 -12.88 -10.35 -11.00
N TYR A 409 -11.72 -10.39 -11.62
CA TYR A 409 -10.71 -11.42 -11.39
C TYR A 409 -9.34 -10.87 -11.72
N ASP A 410 -8.37 -11.15 -10.87
CA ASP A 410 -6.96 -10.81 -11.10
C ASP A 410 -6.09 -12.00 -10.68
N ALA A 411 -5.38 -12.56 -11.65
CA ALA A 411 -4.44 -13.65 -11.47
C ALA A 411 -3.01 -13.28 -11.87
N ILE A 412 -2.70 -12.00 -12.03
CA ILE A 412 -1.36 -11.54 -12.43
C ILE A 412 -0.32 -12.01 -11.42
N THR A 413 -0.57 -11.79 -10.12
CA THR A 413 0.33 -12.21 -9.04
C THR A 413 0.52 -13.73 -9.04
N TYR A 414 -0.56 -14.48 -9.20
CA TYR A 414 -0.53 -15.94 -9.26
C TYR A 414 0.35 -16.46 -10.41
N TRP A 415 0.06 -16.05 -11.64
CA TRP A 415 0.81 -16.51 -12.82
C TRP A 415 2.24 -15.97 -12.86
N THR A 416 2.51 -14.85 -12.19
CA THR A 416 3.87 -14.36 -12.02
C THR A 416 4.70 -15.27 -11.13
N ASN A 417 4.13 -15.71 -9.99
CA ASN A 417 4.88 -16.33 -8.89
C ASN A 417 4.66 -17.84 -8.76
N LEU A 418 3.71 -18.43 -9.49
CA LEU A 418 3.44 -19.87 -9.41
C LEU A 418 4.71 -20.68 -9.66
N ASP A 419 5.09 -21.49 -8.69
CA ASP A 419 6.24 -22.39 -8.76
C ASP A 419 5.87 -23.78 -8.23
N ALA A 420 5.66 -24.71 -9.18
CA ALA A 420 5.36 -26.10 -8.85
C ALA A 420 6.47 -26.80 -8.05
N ASN A 421 7.72 -26.33 -8.20
CA ASN A 421 8.90 -26.89 -7.54
C ASN A 421 9.32 -26.08 -6.30
N ARG A 422 8.47 -25.17 -5.82
CA ARG A 422 8.77 -24.34 -4.65
C ARG A 422 9.20 -25.18 -3.46
N ASP A 423 10.41 -24.93 -2.97
CA ASP A 423 10.95 -25.58 -1.78
C ASP A 423 10.47 -24.85 -0.52
N ILE A 424 9.57 -25.48 0.21
CA ILE A 424 9.06 -24.94 1.47
C ILE A 424 9.85 -25.53 2.62
N LYS A 425 10.62 -24.70 3.29
CA LYS A 425 11.37 -25.09 4.48
C LYS A 425 10.43 -25.61 5.57
N LYS A 426 10.89 -26.56 6.38
CA LYS A 426 10.10 -27.03 7.53
C LYS A 426 10.05 -25.96 8.61
N ALA A 427 8.86 -25.78 9.19
CA ALA A 427 8.70 -24.95 10.38
C ALA A 427 9.47 -25.52 11.56
N GLY A 428 10.10 -24.66 12.35
CA GLY A 428 10.76 -25.01 13.60
C GLY A 428 9.75 -25.14 14.75
N ASN A 429 10.18 -25.77 15.82
CA ASN A 429 9.44 -25.75 17.08
C ASN A 429 9.77 -24.44 17.83
N ILE A 430 9.08 -23.38 17.51
CA ILE A 430 9.30 -22.04 18.07
C ILE A 430 8.18 -21.65 19.03
N THR A 431 8.53 -20.83 20.01
CA THR A 431 7.57 -20.15 20.87
C THR A 431 7.54 -18.67 20.49
N VAL A 432 6.37 -18.15 20.18
CA VAL A 432 6.17 -16.73 19.93
C VAL A 432 5.38 -16.11 21.08
N LYS A 433 5.64 -14.84 21.35
CA LYS A 433 4.90 -14.09 22.34
C LYS A 433 4.06 -13.04 21.63
N ILE A 434 2.75 -13.23 21.65
CA ILE A 434 1.80 -12.18 21.25
C ILE A 434 1.76 -11.12 22.36
N PRO A 435 1.79 -9.82 22.04
CA PRO A 435 1.72 -8.76 23.03
C PRO A 435 0.46 -8.85 23.92
N ASP A 436 0.57 -8.35 25.15
CA ASP A 436 -0.54 -8.38 26.11
C ASP A 436 -1.76 -7.56 25.60
N GLY A 437 -2.96 -8.04 25.90
CA GLY A 437 -4.21 -7.39 25.48
C GLY A 437 -4.74 -7.83 24.12
N PHE A 438 -4.04 -8.72 23.41
CA PHE A 438 -4.54 -9.33 22.18
C PHE A 438 -5.20 -10.68 22.42
N THR A 439 -6.32 -10.91 21.75
CA THR A 439 -6.99 -12.22 21.67
C THR A 439 -6.66 -12.88 20.35
N VAL A 440 -6.00 -14.05 20.38
CA VAL A 440 -5.69 -14.82 19.17
C VAL A 440 -6.96 -15.45 18.63
N LYS A 441 -7.31 -15.19 17.38
CA LYS A 441 -8.46 -15.76 16.67
C LYS A 441 -8.08 -16.98 15.85
N SER A 442 -6.95 -16.89 15.12
CA SER A 442 -6.46 -18.01 14.32
C SER A 442 -4.93 -18.02 14.27
N LYS A 443 -4.39 -19.20 13.94
CA LYS A 443 -2.97 -19.40 13.65
C LYS A 443 -2.85 -20.23 12.40
N ARG A 444 -2.09 -19.74 11.42
CA ARG A 444 -1.84 -20.44 10.15
C ARG A 444 -0.34 -20.45 9.86
N LEU A 445 0.09 -21.36 9.00
CA LEU A 445 1.45 -21.36 8.46
C LEU A 445 1.39 -20.81 7.03
N CYS A 446 2.22 -19.84 6.72
CA CYS A 446 2.22 -19.21 5.43
C CYS A 446 3.63 -18.91 4.93
N LEU A 447 3.79 -18.83 3.63
CA LEU A 447 4.93 -18.22 2.98
C LEU A 447 4.57 -16.77 2.66
N ALA A 448 5.16 -15.85 3.40
CA ALA A 448 4.88 -14.42 3.33
C ALA A 448 5.93 -13.69 2.49
N PRO A 449 5.53 -12.89 1.49
CA PRO A 449 6.42 -12.00 0.76
C PRO A 449 6.61 -10.70 1.55
N LEU A 450 7.63 -10.65 2.40
CA LEU A 450 7.81 -9.56 3.38
C LEU A 450 8.65 -8.39 2.90
N GLU A 451 9.52 -8.61 1.93
CA GLU A 451 10.38 -7.60 1.29
C GLU A 451 10.52 -7.94 -0.18
N TYR A 452 10.98 -6.98 -0.97
CA TYR A 452 11.25 -7.19 -2.39
C TYR A 452 12.02 -8.51 -2.61
N ASN A 453 11.38 -9.45 -3.30
CA ASN A 453 11.89 -10.77 -3.67
C ASN A 453 12.29 -11.69 -2.49
N ARG A 454 11.92 -11.40 -1.24
CA ARG A 454 12.17 -12.28 -0.10
C ARG A 454 10.88 -12.95 0.37
N GLU A 455 10.82 -14.26 0.24
CA GLU A 455 9.76 -15.08 0.80
C GLU A 455 10.20 -15.67 2.13
N VAL A 456 9.40 -15.52 3.17
CA VAL A 456 9.70 -16.03 4.50
C VAL A 456 8.58 -16.95 4.96
N LEU A 457 8.95 -18.15 5.41
CA LEU A 457 7.99 -19.04 6.08
C LEU A 457 7.65 -18.46 7.44
N CYS A 458 6.39 -18.11 7.64
CA CYS A 458 5.91 -17.46 8.85
C CYS A 458 4.74 -18.21 9.48
N TYR A 459 4.65 -18.15 10.81
CA TYR A 459 3.38 -18.30 11.48
C TYR A 459 2.64 -16.97 11.44
N GLU A 460 1.47 -16.98 10.82
CA GLU A 460 0.51 -15.88 10.81
C GLU A 460 -0.45 -16.06 11.98
N TYR A 461 -0.58 -15.04 12.81
CA TYR A 461 -1.56 -14.99 13.89
C TYR A 461 -2.54 -13.86 13.61
N GLN A 462 -3.80 -14.21 13.41
CA GLN A 462 -4.87 -13.22 13.41
C GLN A 462 -5.28 -12.94 14.85
N CYS A 463 -5.17 -11.72 15.27
CA CYS A 463 -5.43 -11.28 16.63
C CYS A 463 -6.40 -10.11 16.64
N GLU A 464 -7.13 -9.96 17.75
CA GLU A 464 -8.05 -8.84 17.96
C GLU A 464 -7.68 -8.10 19.24
N LYS A 465 -7.68 -6.78 19.19
CA LYS A 465 -7.55 -5.89 20.34
C LYS A 465 -8.46 -4.69 20.16
N GLU A 466 -9.33 -4.46 21.17
CA GLU A 466 -10.27 -3.33 21.16
C GLU A 466 -11.16 -3.26 19.91
N GLY A 467 -11.58 -4.43 19.38
CA GLY A 467 -12.39 -4.55 18.18
C GLY A 467 -11.62 -4.37 16.86
N ILE A 468 -10.30 -4.17 16.92
CA ILE A 468 -9.43 -4.02 15.74
C ILE A 468 -8.71 -5.33 15.49
N THR A 469 -8.74 -5.79 14.23
CA THR A 469 -8.01 -6.98 13.79
C THR A 469 -6.58 -6.64 13.40
N TYR A 470 -5.64 -7.52 13.81
CA TYR A 470 -4.24 -7.46 13.47
C TYR A 470 -3.76 -8.82 12.99
N TYR A 471 -2.82 -8.83 12.06
CA TYR A 471 -2.10 -10.02 11.63
C TYR A 471 -0.62 -9.88 12.02
N PHE A 472 -0.13 -10.80 12.85
CA PHE A 472 1.27 -10.88 13.24
C PHE A 472 1.95 -11.99 12.45
N TYR A 473 3.10 -11.71 11.88
CA TYR A 473 3.90 -12.66 11.12
C TYR A 473 5.21 -12.93 11.85
N PHE A 474 5.39 -14.15 12.30
CA PHE A 474 6.62 -14.59 12.97
C PHE A 474 7.34 -15.60 12.09
N ASN A 475 8.62 -15.40 11.85
CA ASN A 475 9.47 -16.35 11.14
C ASN A 475 9.35 -17.73 11.78
N ALA A 476 8.91 -18.71 10.99
CA ALA A 476 8.60 -20.05 11.49
C ALA A 476 9.83 -20.87 11.89
N GLN A 477 11.05 -20.39 11.62
CA GLN A 477 12.30 -21.04 12.00
C GLN A 477 12.96 -20.37 13.20
N THR A 478 12.88 -19.04 13.30
CA THR A 478 13.59 -18.25 14.31
C THR A 478 12.70 -17.70 15.42
N GLY A 479 11.40 -17.58 15.19
CA GLY A 479 10.45 -16.93 16.10
C GLY A 479 10.52 -15.40 16.11
N VAL A 480 11.35 -14.81 15.27
CA VAL A 480 11.45 -13.35 15.15
C VAL A 480 10.19 -12.80 14.49
N GLU A 481 9.67 -11.70 15.01
CA GLU A 481 8.58 -10.96 14.39
C GLU A 481 9.09 -10.29 13.10
N GLU A 482 8.49 -10.64 11.98
CA GLU A 482 8.84 -10.14 10.65
C GLU A 482 7.95 -8.99 10.22
N ASN A 483 6.64 -9.06 10.55
CA ASN A 483 5.69 -8.03 10.14
C ASN A 483 4.45 -8.00 11.04
N ILE A 484 3.77 -6.84 11.06
CA ILE A 484 2.46 -6.66 11.68
C ILE A 484 1.60 -5.86 10.71
N LEU A 485 0.44 -6.41 10.35
CA LEU A 485 -0.56 -5.70 9.58
C LEU A 485 -1.76 -5.39 10.47
N LYS A 486 -2.31 -4.18 10.33
CA LYS A 486 -3.50 -3.71 11.04
C LYS A 486 -4.64 -3.54 10.05
N VAL A 487 -5.81 -4.11 10.35
CA VAL A 487 -7.03 -3.83 9.59
C VAL A 487 -7.55 -2.46 10.00
N VAL A 488 -7.60 -1.53 9.07
CA VAL A 488 -8.17 -0.20 9.27
C VAL A 488 -9.53 -0.17 8.61
N GLN A 489 -10.57 -0.04 9.41
CA GLN A 489 -11.92 0.20 8.90
C GLN A 489 -12.03 1.66 8.48
N THR A 490 -12.35 1.89 7.22
CA THR A 490 -12.80 3.20 6.72
C THR A 490 -14.33 3.22 6.71
N ALA A 491 -14.94 4.38 6.48
CA ALA A 491 -16.40 4.48 6.43
C ALA A 491 -17.04 3.53 5.40
N ASP A 492 -16.28 3.18 4.37
CA ASP A 492 -16.77 2.39 3.23
C ASP A 492 -15.99 1.08 2.99
N SER A 493 -14.90 0.82 3.69
CA SER A 493 -14.06 -0.37 3.45
C SER A 493 -13.07 -0.69 4.58
N SER A 494 -12.56 -1.92 4.61
CA SER A 494 -11.46 -2.34 5.49
C SER A 494 -10.13 -2.33 4.72
N LYS A 495 -9.09 -1.75 5.29
CA LYS A 495 -7.74 -1.70 4.70
C LYS A 495 -6.71 -2.31 5.65
N LEU A 496 -5.72 -2.99 5.10
CA LEU A 496 -4.53 -3.44 5.83
C LEU A 496 -3.40 -2.42 5.65
N MET A 497 -2.79 -2.01 6.75
CA MET A 497 -1.64 -1.10 6.78
C MET A 497 -0.47 -1.72 7.54
#